data_f194f30c8df14603ff1618e81e35bbbf
#
_entry.id   f194f30c8df14603ff1618e81e35bbbf
#
_cell.length_a   1.000
_cell.length_b   1.000
_cell.length_c   1.000
_cell.angle_alpha   90.00
_cell.angle_beta   90.00
_cell.angle_gamma   90.00
#
_symmetry.space_group_name_H-M   'P 1'
#
loop_
_entity.id
_entity.type
_entity.pdbx_description
1 polymer ?
#
loop_
_entity_poly.entity_id
_entity_poly.type
_entity_poly.pdbx_seq_one_letter_code
_entity_poly.pdbx_strand_id
1 'polypeptide(L)'
;NCCLTGVLTCRWINSQHFPLSNLYESLLFLAWALTLIHLILEKLIPTNENIIGILFSPLPLLVSAFATFSLPEQMQTMSPLIPALKSNWLMMHVSIMMLSYAALLAGSLLSIVFLIVAKFKKEPISFESNTVNSLTYMLDQLSYRTLGVGFPLLTLGILSGAVWANEAWGSYWSWDPKETWALI
;
A
#
# COMPACT_ATOMS: atom_id res chain seq x y z
N ASN A 1 6.76 4.80 11.92
CA ASN A 1 5.56 5.47 11.42
C ASN A 1 5.54 6.96 11.81
N CYS A 2 5.74 7.33 13.09
CA CYS A 2 5.69 8.74 13.53
C CYS A 2 6.60 9.69 12.71
N CYS A 3 7.82 9.27 12.36
CA CYS A 3 8.72 10.10 11.56
C CYS A 3 8.16 10.34 10.14
N LEU A 4 7.62 9.32 9.49
CA LEU A 4 6.99 9.46 8.17
C LEU A 4 5.75 10.35 8.24
N THR A 5 4.91 10.19 9.27
CA THR A 5 3.79 11.11 9.52
C THR A 5 4.29 12.54 9.69
N GLY A 6 5.35 12.76 10.47
CA GLY A 6 5.96 14.08 10.64
C GLY A 6 6.44 14.69 9.32
N VAL A 7 7.14 13.92 8.49
CA VAL A 7 7.62 14.39 7.17
C VAL A 7 6.45 14.76 6.27
N LEU A 8 5.42 13.90 6.17
CA LEU A 8 4.24 14.16 5.33
C LEU A 8 3.46 15.38 5.82
N THR A 9 3.27 15.55 7.12
CA THR A 9 2.58 16.73 7.70
C THR A 9 3.38 18.01 7.50
N CYS A 10 4.70 18.00 7.69
CA CYS A 10 5.54 19.16 7.41
C CYS A 10 5.49 19.57 5.94
N ARG A 11 5.53 18.59 5.03
CA ARG A 11 5.38 18.86 3.60
C ARG A 11 4.02 19.46 3.28
N TRP A 12 2.94 18.92 3.86
CA TRP A 12 1.59 19.45 3.68
C TRP A 12 1.48 20.93 4.10
N ILE A 13 1.99 21.26 5.29
CA ILE A 13 1.95 22.62 5.79
C ILE A 13 2.76 23.58 4.91
N ASN A 14 3.95 23.15 4.46
CA ASN A 14 4.85 24.00 3.68
C ASN A 14 4.37 24.18 2.24
N SER A 15 3.82 23.14 1.62
CA SER A 15 3.36 23.17 0.21
C SER A 15 1.94 23.72 0.06
N GLN A 16 1.16 23.84 1.17
CA GLN A 16 -0.26 24.24 1.18
C GLN A 16 -1.17 23.35 0.32
N HIS A 17 -0.71 22.12 0.00
CA HIS A 17 -1.50 21.10 -0.67
C HIS A 17 -1.16 19.70 -0.11
N PHE A 18 -2.04 18.74 -0.32
CA PHE A 18 -1.84 17.38 0.17
C PHE A 18 -0.58 16.76 -0.46
N PRO A 19 0.29 16.08 0.31
CA PRO A 19 1.60 15.60 -0.14
C PRO A 19 1.49 14.32 -0.98
N LEU A 20 0.87 14.40 -2.14
CA LEU A 20 0.75 13.36 -3.17
C LEU A 20 0.90 13.96 -4.58
N SER A 21 1.66 15.06 -4.71
CA SER A 21 1.81 15.79 -5.96
C SER A 21 2.83 15.20 -6.91
N ASN A 22 3.77 14.41 -6.40
CA ASN A 22 4.85 13.82 -7.19
C ASN A 22 5.15 12.38 -6.74
N LEU A 23 5.99 11.69 -7.52
CA LEU A 23 6.36 10.30 -7.25
C LEU A 23 7.06 10.13 -5.89
N TYR A 24 7.89 11.07 -5.48
CA TYR A 24 8.59 11.04 -4.19
C TYR A 24 7.59 11.01 -3.02
N GLU A 25 6.63 11.93 -3.02
CA GLU A 25 5.60 12.02 -1.98
C GLU A 25 4.69 10.77 -1.96
N SER A 26 4.33 10.26 -3.14
CA SER A 26 3.54 9.04 -3.26
C SER A 26 4.27 7.83 -2.69
N LEU A 27 5.58 7.70 -2.91
CA LEU A 27 6.39 6.62 -2.33
C LEU A 27 6.54 6.76 -0.81
N LEU A 28 6.71 7.97 -0.29
CA LEU A 28 6.71 8.20 1.16
C LEU A 28 5.36 7.86 1.80
N PHE A 29 4.27 8.20 1.12
CA PHE A 29 2.92 7.84 1.58
C PHE A 29 2.70 6.31 1.53
N LEU A 30 3.20 5.64 0.49
CA LEU A 30 3.18 4.18 0.40
C LEU A 30 3.99 3.54 1.55
N ALA A 31 5.19 4.04 1.84
CA ALA A 31 6.00 3.57 2.96
C ALA A 31 5.28 3.80 4.32
N TRP A 32 4.59 4.92 4.47
CA TRP A 32 3.75 5.20 5.64
C TRP A 32 2.59 4.21 5.76
N ALA A 33 1.88 3.95 4.66
CA ALA A 33 0.77 2.99 4.64
C ALA A 33 1.23 1.55 4.95
N LEU A 34 2.37 1.12 4.41
CA LEU A 34 2.97 -0.19 4.71
C LEU A 34 3.34 -0.32 6.20
N THR A 35 3.94 0.72 6.80
CA THR A 35 4.24 0.71 8.24
C THR A 35 2.98 0.73 9.10
N LEU A 36 1.92 1.39 8.64
CA LEU A 36 0.63 1.38 9.33
C LEU A 36 0.00 -0.01 9.31
N ILE A 37 -0.04 -0.67 8.16
CA ILE A 37 -0.54 -2.04 8.01
C ILE A 37 0.28 -3.00 8.88
N HIS A 38 1.61 -2.87 8.87
CA HIS A 38 2.49 -3.67 9.74
C HIS A 38 2.07 -3.54 11.21
N LEU A 39 1.90 -2.33 11.73
CA LEU A 39 1.49 -2.10 13.12
C LEU A 39 0.09 -2.67 13.44
N ILE A 40 -0.83 -2.63 12.47
CA ILE A 40 -2.16 -3.22 12.62
C ILE A 40 -2.06 -4.76 12.68
N LEU A 41 -1.30 -5.36 11.76
CA LEU A 41 -1.11 -6.81 11.70
C LEU A 41 -0.42 -7.33 12.97
N GLU A 42 0.59 -6.63 13.47
CA GLU A 42 1.30 -6.98 14.71
C GLU A 42 0.35 -6.99 15.92
N LYS A 43 -0.59 -6.05 16.01
CA LYS A 43 -1.60 -6.04 17.07
C LYS A 43 -2.66 -7.13 16.93
N LEU A 44 -2.95 -7.58 15.73
CA LEU A 44 -3.95 -8.62 15.48
C LEU A 44 -3.43 -10.02 15.77
N ILE A 45 -2.11 -10.18 15.84
CA ILE A 45 -1.46 -11.48 16.08
C ILE A 45 -0.85 -11.50 17.46
N PRO A 46 -1.47 -12.16 18.43
CA PRO A 46 -0.91 -12.32 19.78
C PRO A 46 0.15 -13.44 19.81
N THR A 47 1.15 -13.37 18.95
CA THR A 47 2.27 -14.32 18.96
C THR A 47 3.52 -13.64 19.47
N ASN A 48 4.29 -14.34 20.31
CA ASN A 48 5.63 -13.92 20.75
C ASN A 48 6.68 -14.02 19.60
N GLU A 49 6.26 -14.35 18.40
CA GLU A 49 7.15 -14.54 17.26
C GLU A 49 7.19 -13.25 16.42
N ASN A 50 8.36 -12.65 16.32
CA ASN A 50 8.60 -11.42 15.53
C ASN A 50 8.59 -11.64 14.01
N ILE A 51 7.93 -12.67 13.52
CA ILE A 51 7.92 -13.06 12.10
C ILE A 51 7.37 -11.94 11.23
N ILE A 52 6.30 -11.29 11.70
CA ILE A 52 5.67 -10.17 10.96
C ILE A 52 6.62 -8.98 10.88
N GLY A 53 7.27 -8.64 11.98
CA GLY A 53 8.28 -7.57 11.99
C GLY A 53 9.41 -7.82 11.01
N ILE A 54 9.96 -9.03 10.99
CA ILE A 54 11.03 -9.42 10.05
C ILE A 54 10.57 -9.33 8.60
N LEU A 55 9.33 -9.73 8.33
CA LEU A 55 8.77 -9.74 6.97
C LEU A 55 8.44 -8.34 6.46
N PHE A 56 7.81 -7.51 7.30
CA PHE A 56 7.27 -6.22 6.86
C PHE A 56 8.24 -5.05 7.01
N SER A 57 9.20 -5.09 7.96
CA SER A 57 10.11 -3.96 8.18
C SER A 57 11.02 -3.61 6.97
N PRO A 58 11.49 -4.56 6.14
CA PRO A 58 12.34 -4.21 5.00
C PRO A 58 11.61 -3.43 3.90
N LEU A 59 10.30 -3.65 3.73
CA LEU A 59 9.53 -3.04 2.64
C LEU A 59 9.48 -1.51 2.70
N PRO A 60 8.96 -0.89 3.77
CA PRO A 60 8.93 0.57 3.86
C PRO A 60 10.33 1.17 3.87
N LEU A 61 11.33 0.42 4.38
CA LEU A 61 12.73 0.84 4.31
C LEU A 61 13.21 0.91 2.85
N LEU A 62 12.99 -0.14 2.07
CA LEU A 62 13.37 -0.18 0.66
C LEU A 62 12.65 0.88 -0.16
N VAL A 63 11.35 1.08 0.06
CA VAL A 63 10.57 2.11 -0.64
C VAL A 63 11.07 3.51 -0.30
N SER A 64 11.31 3.81 0.97
CA SER A 64 11.80 5.13 1.40
C SER A 64 13.26 5.36 0.98
N ALA A 65 14.11 4.33 1.01
CA ALA A 65 15.48 4.40 0.51
C ALA A 65 15.50 4.66 -1.01
N PHE A 66 14.69 3.93 -1.77
CA PHE A 66 14.56 4.17 -3.21
C PHE A 66 14.08 5.61 -3.49
N ALA A 67 13.06 6.09 -2.79
CA ALA A 67 12.58 7.45 -2.96
C ALA A 67 13.67 8.49 -2.69
N THR A 68 14.51 8.27 -1.67
CA THR A 68 15.53 9.26 -1.25
C THR A 68 16.80 9.20 -2.09
N PHE A 69 17.26 8.01 -2.49
CA PHE A 69 18.55 7.84 -3.15
C PHE A 69 18.49 7.71 -4.66
N SER A 70 17.38 7.19 -5.21
CA SER A 70 17.25 6.93 -6.65
C SER A 70 16.54 8.02 -7.42
N LEU A 71 15.68 8.80 -6.76
CA LEU A 71 14.97 9.87 -7.45
C LEU A 71 15.82 11.14 -7.54
N PRO A 72 15.78 11.85 -8.70
CA PRO A 72 16.47 13.12 -8.87
C PRO A 72 16.01 14.17 -7.85
N GLU A 73 16.90 15.06 -7.42
CA GLU A 73 16.60 16.14 -6.47
C GLU A 73 15.41 17.00 -6.92
N GLN A 74 15.26 17.21 -8.23
CA GLN A 74 14.14 17.96 -8.82
C GLN A 74 12.76 17.34 -8.49
N MET A 75 12.67 16.00 -8.37
CA MET A 75 11.43 15.31 -7.97
C MET A 75 11.21 15.33 -6.45
N GLN A 76 12.25 15.61 -5.67
CA GLN A 76 12.16 15.68 -4.21
C GLN A 76 11.76 17.09 -3.74
N THR A 77 11.97 18.12 -4.59
CA THR A 77 11.58 19.49 -4.28
C THR A 77 10.08 19.69 -4.37
N MET A 78 9.55 20.57 -3.53
CA MET A 78 8.14 20.96 -3.57
C MET A 78 7.93 21.91 -4.75
N SER A 79 7.07 21.52 -5.68
CA SER A 79 6.64 22.36 -6.81
C SER A 79 5.17 22.74 -6.66
N PRO A 80 4.76 23.92 -7.14
CA PRO A 80 3.35 24.29 -7.14
C PRO A 80 2.55 23.36 -8.05
N LEU A 81 1.34 22.99 -7.60
CA LEU A 81 0.46 22.11 -8.38
C LEU A 81 -0.02 22.81 -9.65
N ILE A 82 0.10 22.12 -10.77
CA ILE A 82 -0.59 22.51 -12.02
C ILE A 82 -2.12 22.42 -11.83
N PRO A 83 -2.90 23.27 -12.50
CA PRO A 83 -4.36 23.35 -12.32
C PRO A 83 -5.10 22.02 -12.41
N ALA A 84 -4.69 21.13 -13.33
CA ALA A 84 -5.29 19.80 -13.47
C ALA A 84 -5.12 18.89 -12.25
N LEU A 85 -4.08 19.11 -11.42
CA LEU A 85 -3.82 18.35 -10.22
C LEU A 85 -4.50 18.92 -8.96
N LYS A 86 -5.22 20.03 -9.07
CA LYS A 86 -5.95 20.67 -7.94
C LYS A 86 -7.35 20.09 -7.72
N SER A 87 -7.66 18.93 -8.27
CA SER A 87 -8.95 18.27 -8.11
C SER A 87 -8.98 17.43 -6.82
N ASN A 88 -10.08 17.53 -6.07
CA ASN A 88 -10.34 16.67 -4.91
C ASN A 88 -10.46 15.18 -5.31
N TRP A 89 -10.93 14.91 -6.51
CA TRP A 89 -11.01 13.55 -7.05
C TRP A 89 -9.64 12.92 -7.24
N LEU A 90 -8.65 13.71 -7.71
CA LEU A 90 -7.27 13.22 -7.83
C LEU A 90 -6.69 12.86 -6.46
N MET A 91 -6.85 13.70 -5.44
CA MET A 91 -6.37 13.42 -4.09
C MET A 91 -7.00 12.15 -3.52
N MET A 92 -8.30 11.99 -3.69
CA MET A 92 -9.02 10.79 -3.28
C MET A 92 -8.54 9.55 -4.04
N HIS A 93 -8.39 9.63 -5.36
CA HIS A 93 -7.87 8.56 -6.20
C HIS A 93 -6.49 8.10 -5.73
N VAL A 94 -5.51 9.00 -5.66
CA VAL A 94 -4.13 8.63 -5.34
C VAL A 94 -4.01 8.09 -3.93
N SER A 95 -4.68 8.68 -2.94
CA SER A 95 -4.63 8.21 -1.55
C SER A 95 -5.23 6.80 -1.40
N ILE A 96 -6.39 6.55 -2.01
CA ILE A 96 -7.04 5.23 -1.97
C ILE A 96 -6.22 4.19 -2.72
N MET A 97 -5.67 4.54 -3.89
CA MET A 97 -4.79 3.64 -4.66
C MET A 97 -3.54 3.24 -3.88
N MET A 98 -2.87 4.19 -3.21
CA MET A 98 -1.68 3.89 -2.40
C MET A 98 -2.01 2.99 -1.20
N LEU A 99 -3.14 3.22 -0.53
CA LEU A 99 -3.62 2.34 0.55
C LEU A 99 -3.94 0.93 0.04
N SER A 100 -4.59 0.84 -1.13
CA SER A 100 -4.87 -0.43 -1.79
C SER A 100 -3.57 -1.18 -2.14
N TYR A 101 -2.61 -0.52 -2.77
CA TYR A 101 -1.32 -1.13 -3.10
C TYR A 101 -0.59 -1.62 -1.85
N ALA A 102 -0.59 -0.85 -0.77
CA ALA A 102 0.00 -1.29 0.49
C ALA A 102 -0.69 -2.55 1.03
N ALA A 103 -2.02 -2.61 0.99
CA ALA A 103 -2.79 -3.78 1.46
C ALA A 103 -2.56 -5.01 0.57
N LEU A 104 -2.58 -4.85 -0.76
CA LEU A 104 -2.35 -5.94 -1.71
C LEU A 104 -0.92 -6.48 -1.62
N LEU A 105 0.09 -5.61 -1.51
CA LEU A 105 1.48 -6.01 -1.27
C LEU A 105 1.62 -6.77 0.06
N ALA A 106 1.02 -6.27 1.12
CA ALA A 106 1.05 -6.93 2.42
C ALA A 106 0.39 -8.32 2.36
N GLY A 107 -0.79 -8.42 1.75
CA GLY A 107 -1.51 -9.69 1.59
C GLY A 107 -0.76 -10.70 0.73
N SER A 108 -0.13 -10.26 -0.37
CA SER A 108 0.68 -11.13 -1.24
C SER A 108 1.92 -11.66 -0.53
N LEU A 109 2.60 -10.83 0.27
CA LEU A 109 3.73 -11.28 1.07
C LEU A 109 3.34 -12.32 2.11
N LEU A 110 2.24 -12.10 2.84
CA LEU A 110 1.70 -13.09 3.77
C LEU A 110 1.39 -14.42 3.08
N SER A 111 0.82 -14.37 1.88
CA SER A 111 0.55 -15.56 1.07
C SER A 111 1.83 -16.30 0.65
N ILE A 112 2.87 -15.57 0.24
CA ILE A 112 4.16 -16.16 -0.12
C ILE A 112 4.79 -16.85 1.11
N VAL A 113 4.79 -16.21 2.27
CA VAL A 113 5.31 -16.79 3.50
C VAL A 113 4.49 -18.01 3.93
N PHE A 114 3.16 -17.94 3.82
CA PHE A 114 2.28 -19.09 4.03
C PHE A 114 2.72 -20.29 3.17
N LEU A 115 2.93 -20.10 1.87
CA LEU A 115 3.34 -21.16 0.95
C LEU A 115 4.72 -21.75 1.31
N ILE A 116 5.66 -20.88 1.69
CA ILE A 116 7.00 -21.30 2.14
C ILE A 116 6.90 -22.16 3.40
N VAL A 117 6.20 -21.67 4.43
CA VAL A 117 6.04 -22.39 5.71
C VAL A 117 5.30 -23.73 5.50
N ALA A 118 4.24 -23.75 4.71
CA ALA A 118 3.48 -24.96 4.39
C ALA A 118 4.34 -26.00 3.67
N LYS A 119 5.22 -25.58 2.75
CA LYS A 119 6.13 -26.49 2.03
C LYS A 119 7.20 -27.11 2.95
N PHE A 120 7.75 -26.33 3.89
CA PHE A 120 8.82 -26.82 4.76
C PHE A 120 8.31 -27.67 5.92
N LYS A 121 7.09 -27.46 6.41
CA LYS A 121 6.53 -28.22 7.55
C LYS A 121 6.19 -29.67 7.24
N LYS A 122 6.11 -30.12 5.98
CA LYS A 122 5.74 -31.50 5.55
C LYS A 122 4.50 -32.10 6.24
N GLU A 123 3.78 -31.34 7.02
CA GLU A 123 2.55 -31.79 7.66
C GLU A 123 1.40 -31.70 6.66
N PRO A 124 0.53 -32.72 6.58
CA PRO A 124 -0.67 -32.60 5.75
C PRO A 124 -1.47 -31.39 6.26
N ILE A 125 -1.88 -30.52 5.35
CA ILE A 125 -2.79 -29.42 5.65
C ILE A 125 -4.14 -30.06 5.97
N SER A 126 -4.25 -30.67 7.14
CA SER A 126 -5.51 -31.20 7.64
C SER A 126 -6.27 -30.05 8.27
N PHE A 127 -7.27 -29.56 7.59
CA PHE A 127 -8.24 -28.59 8.11
C PHE A 127 -9.00 -29.10 9.35
N GLU A 128 -8.76 -30.33 9.74
CA GLU A 128 -9.47 -31.04 10.82
C GLU A 128 -8.74 -31.05 12.18
N SER A 129 -7.49 -30.57 12.25
CA SER A 129 -6.82 -30.49 13.55
C SER A 129 -7.23 -29.21 14.27
N ASN A 130 -7.83 -29.35 15.42
CA ASN A 130 -8.31 -28.32 16.37
C ASN A 130 -7.22 -27.36 16.90
N THR A 131 -6.13 -27.18 16.20
CA THR A 131 -5.08 -26.21 16.54
C THR A 131 -5.31 -24.91 15.76
N VAL A 132 -6.32 -24.17 16.16
CA VAL A 132 -6.61 -22.77 15.75
C VAL A 132 -5.37 -21.84 15.90
N ASN A 133 -4.30 -22.32 16.49
CA ASN A 133 -3.06 -21.61 16.82
C ASN A 133 -1.88 -21.99 15.91
N SER A 134 -2.07 -22.69 14.79
CA SER A 134 -0.96 -22.93 13.89
C SER A 134 -0.61 -21.65 13.13
N LEU A 135 0.67 -21.29 13.10
CA LEU A 135 1.19 -20.14 12.35
C LEU A 135 0.70 -20.13 10.90
N THR A 136 0.63 -21.30 10.28
CA THR A 136 0.15 -21.49 8.91
C THR A 136 -1.30 -21.02 8.74
N TYR A 137 -2.19 -21.42 9.67
CA TYR A 137 -3.58 -20.99 9.62
C TYR A 137 -3.73 -19.47 9.82
N MET A 138 -2.95 -18.89 10.73
CA MET A 138 -2.96 -17.44 10.95
C MET A 138 -2.49 -16.66 9.74
N LEU A 139 -1.40 -17.10 9.10
CA LEU A 139 -0.89 -16.47 7.87
C LEU A 139 -1.91 -16.50 6.73
N ASP A 140 -2.58 -17.64 6.55
CA ASP A 140 -3.64 -17.80 5.55
C ASP A 140 -4.81 -16.83 5.82
N GLN A 141 -5.34 -16.85 7.04
CA GLN A 141 -6.43 -15.97 7.45
C GLN A 141 -6.11 -14.48 7.28
N LEU A 142 -4.87 -14.08 7.65
CA LEU A 142 -4.45 -12.69 7.54
C LEU A 142 -4.24 -12.28 6.08
N SER A 143 -3.64 -13.14 5.27
CA SER A 143 -3.47 -12.87 3.83
C SER A 143 -4.83 -12.67 3.16
N TYR A 144 -5.78 -13.58 3.42
CA TYR A 144 -7.13 -13.49 2.88
C TYR A 144 -7.85 -12.20 3.30
N ARG A 145 -7.80 -11.85 4.58
CA ARG A 145 -8.45 -10.62 5.09
C ARG A 145 -7.80 -9.36 4.52
N THR A 146 -6.48 -9.33 4.44
CA THR A 146 -5.74 -8.17 3.93
C THR A 146 -6.00 -7.95 2.44
N LEU A 147 -5.99 -9.02 1.63
CA LEU A 147 -6.37 -8.97 0.22
C LEU A 147 -7.84 -8.57 0.05
N GLY A 148 -8.73 -9.10 0.91
CA GLY A 148 -10.16 -8.77 0.93
C GLY A 148 -10.46 -7.30 1.24
N VAL A 149 -9.56 -6.58 1.92
CA VAL A 149 -9.63 -5.13 2.11
C VAL A 149 -8.97 -4.38 0.94
N GLY A 150 -7.86 -4.89 0.43
CA GLY A 150 -7.12 -4.26 -0.66
C GLY A 150 -7.92 -4.17 -1.96
N PHE A 151 -8.66 -5.21 -2.31
CA PHE A 151 -9.42 -5.28 -3.56
C PHE A 151 -10.57 -4.24 -3.66
N PRO A 152 -11.44 -4.07 -2.67
CA PRO A 152 -12.45 -3.00 -2.68
C PRO A 152 -11.82 -1.60 -2.74
N LEU A 153 -10.71 -1.37 -2.04
CA LEU A 153 -9.98 -0.11 -2.12
C LEU A 153 -9.43 0.13 -3.54
N LEU A 154 -8.90 -0.90 -4.21
CA LEU A 154 -8.47 -0.80 -5.60
C LEU A 154 -9.62 -0.38 -6.51
N THR A 155 -10.77 -1.02 -6.36
CA THR A 155 -11.97 -0.71 -7.15
C THR A 155 -12.42 0.74 -6.94
N LEU A 156 -12.50 1.20 -5.68
CA LEU A 156 -12.83 2.60 -5.38
C LEU A 156 -11.78 3.58 -5.91
N GLY A 157 -10.52 3.20 -5.86
CA GLY A 157 -9.43 3.98 -6.44
C GLY A 157 -9.58 4.14 -7.94
N ILE A 158 -9.83 3.06 -8.69
CA ILE A 158 -10.04 3.10 -10.15
C ILE A 158 -11.25 3.97 -10.50
N LEU A 159 -12.39 3.78 -9.81
CA LEU A 159 -13.60 4.56 -10.07
C LEU A 159 -13.39 6.06 -9.82
N SER A 160 -12.75 6.44 -8.71
CA SER A 160 -12.45 7.84 -8.42
C SER A 160 -11.46 8.44 -9.43
N GLY A 161 -10.52 7.64 -9.93
CA GLY A 161 -9.60 8.02 -11.00
C GLY A 161 -10.31 8.28 -12.33
N ALA A 162 -11.30 7.46 -12.68
CA ALA A 162 -12.12 7.65 -13.86
C ALA A 162 -12.92 8.98 -13.79
N VAL A 163 -13.48 9.32 -12.62
CA VAL A 163 -14.16 10.60 -12.43
C VAL A 163 -13.20 11.78 -12.62
N TRP A 164 -12.00 11.71 -12.02
CA TRP A 164 -10.97 12.72 -12.22
C TRP A 164 -10.55 12.83 -13.70
N ALA A 165 -10.37 11.71 -14.39
CA ALA A 165 -9.99 11.68 -15.80
C ALA A 165 -11.04 12.40 -16.67
N ASN A 166 -12.32 12.23 -16.36
CA ASN A 166 -13.39 12.95 -17.04
C ASN A 166 -13.33 14.47 -16.79
N GLU A 167 -13.03 14.91 -15.56
CA GLU A 167 -12.84 16.34 -15.26
C GLU A 167 -11.64 16.94 -15.99
N ALA A 168 -10.52 16.19 -16.04
CA ALA A 168 -9.26 16.69 -16.58
C ALA A 168 -9.16 16.60 -18.11
N TRP A 169 -9.74 15.57 -18.72
CA TRP A 169 -9.56 15.23 -20.14
C TRP A 169 -10.87 15.00 -20.91
N GLY A 170 -12.02 15.01 -20.22
CA GLY A 170 -13.34 14.86 -20.85
C GLY A 170 -13.72 13.42 -21.20
N SER A 171 -12.97 12.41 -20.71
CA SER A 171 -13.36 11.00 -20.86
C SER A 171 -13.05 10.22 -19.59
N TYR A 172 -13.96 9.32 -19.21
CA TYR A 172 -13.79 8.47 -18.03
C TYR A 172 -12.74 7.37 -18.20
N TRP A 173 -12.51 6.93 -19.44
CA TRP A 173 -11.64 5.80 -19.73
C TRP A 173 -11.12 5.90 -21.17
N SER A 174 -9.81 5.81 -21.34
CA SER A 174 -9.14 5.97 -22.65
C SER A 174 -8.39 4.72 -23.13
N TRP A 175 -8.43 3.61 -22.37
CA TRP A 175 -7.69 2.37 -22.63
C TRP A 175 -6.19 2.57 -22.74
N ASP A 176 -5.67 3.54 -22.02
CA ASP A 176 -4.23 3.72 -21.95
C ASP A 176 -3.55 2.52 -21.24
N PRO A 177 -2.22 2.32 -21.42
CA PRO A 177 -1.52 1.20 -20.77
C PRO A 177 -1.66 1.18 -19.25
N LYS A 178 -1.76 2.32 -18.57
CA LYS A 178 -1.89 2.39 -17.11
C LYS A 178 -3.26 1.95 -16.65
N GLU A 179 -4.31 2.38 -17.35
CA GLU A 179 -5.68 1.95 -17.09
C GLU A 179 -5.85 0.46 -17.31
N THR A 180 -5.32 -0.06 -18.42
CA THR A 180 -5.38 -1.47 -18.79
C THR A 180 -4.65 -2.35 -17.75
N TRP A 181 -3.45 -1.94 -17.30
CA TRP A 181 -2.70 -2.65 -16.26
C TRP A 181 -3.37 -2.60 -14.88
N ALA A 182 -4.11 -1.53 -14.57
CA ALA A 182 -4.85 -1.44 -13.31
C ALA A 182 -6.09 -2.36 -13.28
N LEU A 183 -6.58 -2.79 -14.44
CA LEU A 183 -7.74 -3.67 -14.58
C LEU A 183 -7.37 -5.16 -14.50
N ILE A 184 -6.14 -5.53 -14.87
CA ILE A 184 -5.61 -6.91 -14.86
C ILE A 184 -5.11 -7.30 -13.47
#